data_1f98ae68e68767f5baca328cca2055c1
#
_entry.id   1f98ae68e68767f5baca328cca2055c1
#
_cell.length_a   1.000
_cell.length_b   1.000
_cell.length_c   1.000
_cell.angle_alpha   90.00
_cell.angle_beta   90.00
_cell.angle_gamma   90.00
#
_symmetry.space_group_name_H-M   'P 1'
#
loop_
_entity.id
_entity.type
_entity.pdbx_description
1 polymer ?
#
loop_
_entity_poly.entity_id
_entity_poly.type
_entity_poly.pdbx_seq_one_letter_code
_entity_poly.pdbx_strand_id
1 'polypeptide(L)'
;MRSQKNYPKQLNLSNFSDKTLLILDDDDPLRGRLSRAMEKKGFIPKEAKSVAEGLQIVKNSPPSFAVVDLRLDDGSGIDVVKELAKNKKDCRIIMLTGYGNLPTAVAAVKAGAIDYMAKPVDADDVEAALLASPDSKAKPPENPMSADRVKWEHIHRVFELCNRNVSETARRLK
;
A
#
# COMPACT_ATOMS: atom_id res chain seq x y z
N MET A 1 20.74 4.09 5.25
CA MET A 1 20.26 3.05 6.19
C MET A 1 18.77 2.85 5.95
N ARG A 2 18.39 1.64 5.55
CA ARG A 2 16.98 1.29 5.28
C ARG A 2 16.25 1.12 6.62
N SER A 3 15.15 1.84 6.81
CA SER A 3 14.29 1.69 7.97
C SER A 3 13.47 0.39 7.80
N GLN A 4 13.97 -0.72 8.33
CA GLN A 4 13.19 -1.95 8.43
C GLN A 4 12.12 -1.74 9.50
N LYS A 5 10.85 -1.82 9.10
CA LYS A 5 9.75 -1.96 10.07
C LYS A 5 9.94 -3.31 10.79
N ASN A 6 10.36 -3.26 12.04
CA ASN A 6 10.60 -4.46 12.83
C ASN A 6 9.27 -4.89 13.48
N TYR A 7 8.63 -5.93 12.92
CA TYR A 7 7.44 -6.55 13.50
C TYR A 7 7.89 -7.63 14.51
N PRO A 8 7.61 -7.48 15.80
CA PRO A 8 8.14 -8.35 16.85
C PRO A 8 7.57 -9.78 16.86
N LYS A 9 6.47 -10.02 16.17
CA LYS A 9 5.88 -11.36 15.95
C LYS A 9 5.38 -11.46 14.52
N GLN A 10 5.87 -12.46 13.80
CA GLN A 10 5.42 -12.78 12.45
C GLN A 10 4.65 -14.11 12.44
N LEU A 11 3.60 -14.16 11.64
CA LEU A 11 2.90 -15.38 11.30
C LEU A 11 3.72 -16.13 10.22
N ASN A 12 3.61 -17.44 10.18
CA ASN A 12 4.23 -18.21 9.11
C ASN A 12 3.24 -18.36 7.95
N LEU A 13 3.67 -18.06 6.72
CA LEU A 13 2.83 -18.20 5.51
C LEU A 13 2.31 -19.63 5.34
N SER A 14 3.04 -20.65 5.83
CA SER A 14 2.59 -22.05 5.79
C SER A 14 1.30 -22.30 6.58
N ASN A 15 0.96 -21.43 7.54
CA ASN A 15 -0.26 -21.55 8.35
C ASN A 15 -1.52 -21.08 7.59
N PHE A 16 -1.35 -20.46 6.41
CA PHE A 16 -2.45 -20.01 5.58
C PHE A 16 -2.76 -21.05 4.51
N SER A 17 -4.01 -21.52 4.46
CA SER A 17 -4.49 -22.44 3.43
C SER A 17 -4.59 -21.78 2.06
N ASP A 18 -4.97 -20.50 2.03
CA ASP A 18 -5.02 -19.67 0.84
C ASP A 18 -3.91 -18.62 0.87
N LYS A 19 -3.01 -18.66 -0.12
CA LYS A 19 -1.84 -17.78 -0.27
C LYS A 19 -1.98 -16.79 -1.42
N THR A 20 -3.22 -16.64 -1.94
CA THR A 20 -3.47 -15.70 -3.02
C THR A 20 -3.24 -14.27 -2.56
N LEU A 21 -2.50 -13.52 -3.38
CA LEU A 21 -2.08 -12.15 -3.12
C LEU A 21 -2.49 -11.26 -4.30
N LEU A 22 -3.39 -10.30 -4.07
CA LEU A 22 -3.65 -9.25 -5.04
C LEU A 22 -2.53 -8.21 -4.97
N ILE A 23 -1.93 -7.89 -6.13
CA ILE A 23 -1.02 -6.75 -6.28
C ILE A 23 -1.66 -5.78 -7.26
N LEU A 24 -2.14 -4.66 -6.72
CA LEU A 24 -2.84 -3.62 -7.46
C LEU A 24 -2.00 -2.34 -7.51
N ASP A 25 -1.46 -2.04 -8.67
CA ASP A 25 -0.60 -0.88 -8.92
C ASP A 25 -0.59 -0.59 -10.42
N ASP A 26 -0.69 0.66 -10.86
CA ASP A 26 -0.62 1.07 -12.27
C ASP A 26 0.82 1.14 -12.80
N ASP A 27 1.83 1.17 -11.92
CA ASP A 27 3.24 1.08 -12.29
C ASP A 27 3.61 -0.38 -12.68
N ASP A 28 3.60 -0.68 -13.98
CA ASP A 28 3.92 -2.01 -14.52
C ASP A 28 5.30 -2.55 -14.04
N PRO A 29 6.40 -1.78 -14.07
CA PRO A 29 7.70 -2.22 -13.56
C PRO A 29 7.67 -2.57 -12.07
N LEU A 30 7.03 -1.76 -11.24
CA LEU A 30 6.92 -2.01 -9.79
C LEU A 30 6.06 -3.25 -9.54
N ARG A 31 4.87 -3.32 -10.15
CA ARG A 31 3.93 -4.43 -10.01
C ARG A 31 4.58 -5.75 -10.39
N GLY A 32 5.19 -5.85 -11.57
CA GLY A 32 5.83 -7.08 -12.03
C GLY A 32 7.07 -7.48 -11.21
N ARG A 33 7.84 -6.52 -10.69
CA ARG A 33 8.97 -6.81 -9.80
C ARG A 33 8.49 -7.36 -8.46
N LEU A 34 7.48 -6.72 -7.86
CA LEU A 34 6.91 -7.14 -6.60
C LEU A 34 6.24 -8.52 -6.73
N SER A 35 5.48 -8.75 -7.81
CA SER A 35 4.84 -10.02 -8.10
C SER A 35 5.84 -11.19 -8.13
N ARG A 36 6.90 -11.07 -8.92
CA ARG A 36 7.96 -12.09 -8.97
C ARG A 36 8.68 -12.33 -7.63
N ALA A 37 8.88 -11.25 -6.86
CA ALA A 37 9.52 -11.38 -5.56
C ALA A 37 8.61 -12.08 -4.55
N MET A 38 7.32 -11.76 -4.54
CA MET A 38 6.34 -12.39 -3.63
C MET A 38 6.05 -13.84 -4.01
N GLU A 39 6.07 -14.18 -5.31
CA GLU A 39 5.96 -15.56 -5.78
C GLU A 39 7.11 -16.43 -5.24
N LYS A 40 8.36 -15.93 -5.28
CA LYS A 40 9.52 -16.62 -4.69
C LYS A 40 9.40 -16.83 -3.19
N LYS A 41 8.61 -16.02 -2.49
CA LYS A 41 8.32 -16.14 -1.05
C LYS A 41 7.15 -17.09 -0.77
N GLY A 42 6.53 -17.67 -1.80
CA GLY A 42 5.48 -18.67 -1.68
C GLY A 42 4.05 -18.12 -1.72
N PHE A 43 3.86 -16.83 -2.00
CA PHE A 43 2.53 -16.29 -2.32
C PHE A 43 2.12 -16.67 -3.74
N ILE A 44 0.82 -16.54 -4.03
CA ILE A 44 0.24 -16.76 -5.36
C ILE A 44 -0.27 -15.40 -5.87
N PRO A 45 0.57 -14.63 -6.59
CA PRO A 45 0.20 -13.27 -7.01
C PRO A 45 -0.89 -13.28 -8.08
N LYS A 46 -1.82 -12.33 -7.95
CA LYS A 46 -2.77 -11.91 -8.97
C LYS A 46 -2.56 -10.41 -9.20
N GLU A 47 -2.17 -10.05 -10.41
CA GLU A 47 -1.87 -8.67 -10.77
C GLU A 47 -3.12 -7.95 -11.27
N ALA A 48 -3.25 -6.66 -10.90
CA ALA A 48 -4.23 -5.74 -11.45
C ALA A 48 -3.56 -4.37 -11.61
N LYS A 49 -3.87 -3.68 -12.70
CA LYS A 49 -3.32 -2.35 -13.01
C LYS A 49 -4.32 -1.21 -12.82
N SER A 50 -5.57 -1.53 -12.47
CA SER A 50 -6.65 -0.56 -12.34
C SER A 50 -7.62 -0.95 -11.24
N VAL A 51 -8.38 0.02 -10.72
CA VAL A 51 -9.47 -0.22 -9.75
C VAL A 51 -10.47 -1.22 -10.33
N ALA A 52 -10.82 -1.06 -11.60
CA ALA A 52 -11.78 -1.95 -12.28
C ALA A 52 -11.31 -3.41 -12.28
N GLU A 53 -10.04 -3.67 -12.64
CA GLU A 53 -9.46 -5.03 -12.60
C GLU A 53 -9.37 -5.56 -11.17
N GLY A 54 -8.96 -4.73 -10.21
CA GLY A 54 -8.91 -5.11 -8.80
C GLY A 54 -10.27 -5.53 -8.26
N LEU A 55 -11.32 -4.75 -8.52
CA LEU A 55 -12.69 -5.08 -8.14
C LEU A 55 -13.20 -6.35 -8.79
N GLN A 56 -12.83 -6.61 -10.05
CA GLN A 56 -13.21 -7.85 -10.75
C GLN A 56 -12.58 -9.08 -10.07
N ILE A 57 -11.30 -9.00 -9.71
CA ILE A 57 -10.61 -10.08 -8.99
C ILE A 57 -11.28 -10.33 -7.64
N VAL A 58 -11.56 -9.26 -6.88
CA VAL A 58 -12.21 -9.35 -5.56
C VAL A 58 -13.58 -10.02 -5.63
N LYS A 59 -14.38 -9.71 -6.65
CA LYS A 59 -15.72 -10.30 -6.84
C LYS A 59 -15.67 -11.77 -7.23
N ASN A 60 -14.73 -12.14 -8.10
CA ASN A 60 -14.66 -13.50 -8.63
C ASN A 60 -13.95 -14.48 -7.69
N SER A 61 -12.89 -14.03 -7.02
CA SER A 61 -12.06 -14.86 -6.15
C SER A 61 -11.30 -13.98 -5.16
N PRO A 62 -11.93 -13.56 -4.04
CA PRO A 62 -11.34 -12.66 -3.08
C PRO A 62 -10.06 -13.27 -2.48
N PRO A 63 -8.90 -12.60 -2.59
CA PRO A 63 -7.61 -13.09 -2.11
C PRO A 63 -7.49 -13.01 -0.59
N SER A 64 -6.59 -13.80 0.00
CA SER A 64 -6.25 -13.74 1.43
C SER A 64 -5.31 -12.62 1.79
N PHE A 65 -4.55 -12.13 0.81
CA PHE A 65 -3.58 -11.04 0.96
C PHE A 65 -3.77 -10.00 -0.14
N ALA A 66 -3.50 -8.75 0.17
CA ALA A 66 -3.53 -7.69 -0.84
C ALA A 66 -2.49 -6.61 -0.56
N VAL A 67 -1.86 -6.14 -1.63
CA VAL A 67 -1.02 -4.95 -1.68
C VAL A 67 -1.65 -4.02 -2.70
N VAL A 68 -2.11 -2.87 -2.25
CA VAL A 68 -2.97 -1.98 -3.03
C VAL A 68 -2.37 -0.58 -3.07
N ASP A 69 -2.09 -0.07 -4.26
CA ASP A 69 -1.73 1.35 -4.39
C ASP A 69 -2.95 2.23 -4.08
N LEU A 70 -2.69 3.31 -3.39
CA LEU A 70 -3.71 4.29 -3.05
C LEU A 70 -4.26 5.00 -4.27
N ARG A 71 -3.37 5.39 -5.19
CA ARG A 71 -3.70 6.19 -6.38
C ARG A 71 -3.46 5.37 -7.62
N LEU A 72 -4.51 5.23 -8.40
CA LEU A 72 -4.53 4.56 -9.69
C LEU A 72 -5.08 5.53 -10.73
N ASP A 73 -4.75 5.32 -11.98
CA ASP A 73 -5.19 6.18 -13.09
C ASP A 73 -6.72 6.30 -13.18
N ASP A 74 -7.46 5.23 -12.80
CA ASP A 74 -8.92 5.15 -12.87
C ASP A 74 -9.62 5.38 -11.53
N GLY A 75 -8.87 5.70 -10.43
CA GLY A 75 -9.50 5.99 -9.15
C GLY A 75 -8.65 5.73 -7.92
N SER A 76 -9.32 5.41 -6.81
CA SER A 76 -8.69 5.17 -5.52
C SER A 76 -8.68 3.70 -5.15
N GLY A 77 -7.51 3.17 -4.78
CA GLY A 77 -7.38 1.82 -4.21
C GLY A 77 -8.17 1.60 -2.92
N ILE A 78 -8.59 2.67 -2.23
CA ILE A 78 -9.46 2.57 -1.04
C ILE A 78 -10.78 1.85 -1.37
N ASP A 79 -11.31 2.03 -2.57
CA ASP A 79 -12.57 1.38 -2.95
C ASP A 79 -12.39 -0.14 -3.11
N VAL A 80 -11.24 -0.58 -3.60
CA VAL A 80 -10.88 -2.01 -3.65
C VAL A 80 -10.68 -2.56 -2.24
N VAL A 81 -10.04 -1.81 -1.34
CA VAL A 81 -9.84 -2.21 0.06
C VAL A 81 -11.19 -2.38 0.78
N LYS A 82 -12.13 -1.46 0.61
CA LYS A 82 -13.48 -1.57 1.17
C LYS A 82 -14.23 -2.81 0.67
N GLU A 83 -14.14 -3.08 -0.62
CA GLU A 83 -14.78 -4.25 -1.22
C GLU A 83 -14.12 -5.56 -0.75
N LEU A 84 -12.78 -5.60 -0.60
CA LEU A 84 -12.06 -6.71 0.01
C LEU A 84 -12.51 -6.95 1.45
N ALA A 85 -12.52 -5.93 2.28
CA ALA A 85 -12.91 -6.03 3.69
C ALA A 85 -14.36 -6.52 3.87
N LYS A 86 -15.24 -6.20 2.91
CA LYS A 86 -16.62 -6.66 2.88
C LYS A 86 -16.76 -8.13 2.47
N ASN A 87 -16.00 -8.55 1.45
CA ASN A 87 -16.12 -9.90 0.87
C ASN A 87 -15.26 -10.94 1.62
N LYS A 88 -14.15 -10.52 2.25
CA LYS A 88 -13.23 -11.39 2.97
C LYS A 88 -12.62 -10.65 4.17
N LYS A 89 -13.30 -10.76 5.32
CA LYS A 89 -12.97 -10.02 6.56
C LYS A 89 -11.58 -10.32 7.13
N ASP A 90 -11.03 -11.49 6.83
CA ASP A 90 -9.72 -11.95 7.24
C ASP A 90 -8.61 -11.64 6.22
N CYS A 91 -8.95 -10.98 5.12
CA CYS A 91 -7.96 -10.54 4.13
C CYS A 91 -6.96 -9.55 4.76
N ARG A 92 -5.69 -9.83 4.58
CA ARG A 92 -4.59 -9.01 5.10
C ARG A 92 -4.16 -8.01 4.03
N ILE A 93 -4.51 -6.75 4.24
CA ILE A 93 -4.40 -5.70 3.23
C ILE A 93 -3.35 -4.68 3.67
N ILE A 94 -2.35 -4.43 2.81
CA ILE A 94 -1.40 -3.32 2.95
C ILE A 94 -1.68 -2.31 1.86
N MET A 95 -1.74 -1.05 2.24
CA MET A 95 -1.87 0.03 1.28
C MET A 95 -0.51 0.65 0.98
N LEU A 96 -0.18 0.79 -0.30
CA LEU A 96 0.99 1.51 -0.76
C LEU A 96 0.62 2.95 -1.10
N THR A 97 1.57 3.86 -0.93
CA THR A 97 1.39 5.27 -1.30
C THR A 97 2.71 5.91 -1.69
N GLY A 98 2.71 6.65 -2.78
CA GLY A 98 3.83 7.52 -3.16
C GLY A 98 3.94 8.74 -2.23
N TYR A 99 2.85 9.08 -1.52
CA TYR A 99 2.74 10.27 -0.69
C TYR A 99 2.07 9.93 0.64
N GLY A 100 2.91 9.58 1.62
CA GLY A 100 2.41 9.25 2.95
C GLY A 100 2.05 10.48 3.77
N ASN A 101 0.76 10.79 3.88
CA ASN A 101 0.30 11.73 4.90
C ASN A 101 -0.60 11.02 5.92
N LEU A 102 -0.66 11.55 7.14
CA LEU A 102 -1.43 10.96 8.23
C LEU A 102 -2.92 10.76 7.90
N PRO A 103 -3.64 11.71 7.27
CA PRO A 103 -5.04 11.50 6.89
C PRO A 103 -5.25 10.31 5.97
N THR A 104 -4.34 10.07 5.03
CA THR A 104 -4.40 8.95 4.10
C THR A 104 -4.18 7.61 4.80
N ALA A 105 -3.20 7.54 5.71
CA ALA A 105 -2.95 6.35 6.52
C ALA A 105 -4.18 6.00 7.39
N VAL A 106 -4.79 7.00 8.03
CA VAL A 106 -6.03 6.82 8.80
C VAL A 106 -7.18 6.33 7.93
N ALA A 107 -7.34 6.88 6.71
CA ALA A 107 -8.37 6.44 5.78
C ALA A 107 -8.17 4.99 5.34
N ALA A 108 -6.93 4.56 5.07
CA ALA A 108 -6.58 3.20 4.70
C ALA A 108 -6.94 2.20 5.82
N VAL A 109 -6.55 2.50 7.06
CA VAL A 109 -6.87 1.65 8.22
C VAL A 109 -8.37 1.58 8.48
N LYS A 110 -9.10 2.70 8.39
CA LYS A 110 -10.56 2.72 8.51
C LYS A 110 -11.27 1.93 7.39
N ALA A 111 -10.67 1.84 6.22
CA ALA A 111 -11.19 1.05 5.11
C ALA A 111 -10.97 -0.47 5.29
N GLY A 112 -10.07 -0.88 6.20
CA GLY A 112 -9.78 -2.28 6.51
C GLY A 112 -8.35 -2.72 6.23
N ALA A 113 -7.44 -1.81 5.84
CA ALA A 113 -6.02 -2.13 5.72
C ALA A 113 -5.39 -2.37 7.11
N ILE A 114 -4.51 -3.38 7.21
CA ILE A 114 -3.78 -3.68 8.45
C ILE A 114 -2.57 -2.77 8.64
N ASP A 115 -2.01 -2.29 7.55
CA ASP A 115 -0.89 -1.35 7.56
C ASP A 115 -0.85 -0.52 6.27
N TYR A 116 -0.02 0.52 6.28
CA TYR A 116 0.25 1.33 5.13
C TYR A 116 1.77 1.56 4.98
N MET A 117 2.26 1.63 3.74
CA MET A 117 3.69 1.78 3.44
C MET A 117 3.93 2.82 2.36
N ALA A 118 4.98 3.62 2.56
CA ALA A 118 5.41 4.59 1.56
C ALA A 118 6.28 3.92 0.49
N LYS A 119 6.04 4.21 -0.79
CA LYS A 119 6.94 3.83 -1.89
C LYS A 119 8.24 4.63 -1.80
N PRO A 120 9.41 4.07 -2.13
CA PRO A 120 9.63 2.73 -2.66
C PRO A 120 9.56 1.64 -1.58
N VAL A 121 8.99 0.48 -1.91
CA VAL A 121 8.85 -0.67 -1.01
C VAL A 121 9.77 -1.81 -1.42
N ASP A 122 10.23 -2.54 -0.42
CA ASP A 122 10.96 -3.79 -0.57
C ASP A 122 10.01 -4.98 -0.34
N ALA A 123 10.21 -6.08 -1.06
CA ALA A 123 9.38 -7.27 -0.91
C ALA A 123 9.51 -7.92 0.48
N ASP A 124 10.67 -7.77 1.14
CA ASP A 124 10.87 -8.27 2.50
C ASP A 124 10.02 -7.48 3.51
N ASP A 125 9.97 -6.15 3.35
CA ASP A 125 9.14 -5.29 4.19
C ASP A 125 7.64 -5.55 3.97
N VAL A 126 7.23 -5.78 2.72
CA VAL A 126 5.84 -6.13 2.36
C VAL A 126 5.44 -7.47 2.97
N GLU A 127 6.28 -8.51 2.85
CA GLU A 127 6.04 -9.81 3.47
C GLU A 127 5.92 -9.68 4.98
N ALA A 128 6.88 -8.99 5.62
CA ALA A 128 6.87 -8.79 7.06
C ALA A 128 5.59 -8.10 7.56
N ALA A 129 5.10 -7.11 6.82
CA ALA A 129 3.87 -6.42 7.13
C ALA A 129 2.63 -7.30 6.89
N LEU A 130 2.58 -8.05 5.77
CA LEU A 130 1.49 -8.99 5.48
C LEU A 130 1.39 -10.11 6.53
N LEU A 131 2.51 -10.54 7.09
CA LEU A 131 2.58 -11.62 8.07
C LEU A 131 2.70 -11.12 9.52
N ALA A 132 2.59 -9.81 9.76
CA ALA A 132 2.62 -9.26 11.12
C ALA A 132 1.47 -9.81 11.98
N SER A 133 1.76 -10.22 13.22
CA SER A 133 0.71 -10.68 14.14
C SER A 133 -0.26 -9.53 14.47
N PRO A 134 -1.57 -9.77 14.59
CA PRO A 134 -2.55 -8.76 15.01
C PRO A 134 -2.20 -8.07 16.35
N ASP A 135 -1.48 -8.78 17.23
CA ASP A 135 -1.01 -8.26 18.51
C ASP A 135 0.28 -7.43 18.41
N SER A 136 0.94 -7.46 17.26
CA SER A 136 2.11 -6.65 17.01
C SER A 136 1.69 -5.25 16.58
N LYS A 137 1.55 -4.32 17.53
CA LYS A 137 1.41 -2.90 17.21
C LYS A 137 2.64 -2.48 16.40
N ALA A 138 2.43 -2.04 15.17
CA ALA A 138 3.49 -1.42 14.39
C ALA A 138 4.09 -0.30 15.25
N LYS A 139 5.38 -0.39 15.55
CA LYS A 139 6.07 0.74 16.20
C LYS A 139 6.01 1.92 15.24
N PRO A 140 5.74 3.12 15.74
CA PRO A 140 5.91 4.34 14.93
C PRO A 140 7.30 4.30 14.28
N PRO A 141 7.47 4.81 13.04
CA PRO A 141 8.77 4.87 12.42
C PRO A 141 9.75 5.59 13.35
N GLU A 142 10.88 4.96 13.63
CA GLU A 142 11.90 5.48 14.58
C GLU A 142 12.57 6.78 14.09
N ASN A 143 12.37 7.12 12.81
CA ASN A 143 12.85 8.38 12.24
C ASN A 143 11.68 9.24 11.79
N PRO A 144 11.49 10.43 12.38
CA PRO A 144 10.62 11.44 11.79
C PRO A 144 11.11 11.78 10.39
N MET A 145 10.19 12.02 9.46
CA MET A 145 10.53 12.46 8.10
C MET A 145 11.50 13.65 8.19
N SER A 146 12.55 13.63 7.36
CA SER A 146 13.48 14.77 7.30
C SER A 146 12.70 16.04 6.92
N ALA A 147 13.15 17.20 7.43
CA ALA A 147 12.53 18.49 7.13
C ALA A 147 12.45 18.75 5.61
N ASP A 148 13.43 18.28 4.84
CA ASP A 148 13.46 18.39 3.39
C ASP A 148 12.38 17.52 2.73
N ARG A 149 12.11 16.33 3.24
CA ARG A 149 11.04 15.47 2.75
C ARG A 149 9.67 16.06 3.04
N VAL A 150 9.47 16.65 4.23
CA VAL A 150 8.23 17.35 4.59
C VAL A 150 8.00 18.57 3.68
N LYS A 151 9.05 19.36 3.41
CA LYS A 151 9.00 20.48 2.46
C LYS A 151 8.63 20.02 1.06
N TRP A 152 9.30 18.96 0.59
CA TRP A 152 9.05 18.41 -0.75
C TRP A 152 7.60 17.90 -0.90
N GLU A 153 7.08 17.18 0.10
CA GLU A 153 5.70 16.70 0.11
C GLU A 153 4.70 17.87 0.13
N HIS A 154 5.00 18.94 0.87
CA HIS A 154 4.17 20.13 0.88
C HIS A 154 4.13 20.82 -0.48
N ILE A 155 5.31 21.03 -1.10
CA ILE A 155 5.44 21.61 -2.43
C ILE A 155 4.67 20.77 -3.46
N HIS A 156 4.82 19.46 -3.42
CA HIS A 156 4.17 18.56 -4.36
C HIS A 156 2.65 18.54 -4.21
N ARG A 157 2.15 18.58 -2.96
CA ARG A 157 0.71 18.72 -2.69
C ARG A 157 0.14 20.00 -3.30
N VAL A 158 0.81 21.13 -3.10
CA VAL A 158 0.38 22.40 -3.68
C VAL A 158 0.44 22.36 -5.20
N PHE A 159 1.43 21.71 -5.78
CA PHE A 159 1.57 21.49 -7.22
C PHE A 159 0.39 20.71 -7.80
N GLU A 160 -0.02 19.62 -7.18
CA GLU A 160 -1.19 18.83 -7.59
C GLU A 160 -2.50 19.63 -7.42
N LEU A 161 -2.67 20.37 -6.32
CA LEU A 161 -3.82 21.25 -6.11
C LEU A 161 -3.91 22.40 -7.13
N CYS A 162 -2.79 22.76 -7.73
CA CYS A 162 -2.71 23.74 -8.80
C CYS A 162 -2.79 23.11 -10.20
N ASN A 163 -3.31 21.89 -10.33
CA ASN A 163 -3.38 21.14 -11.60
C ASN A 163 -2.03 21.10 -12.33
N ARG A 164 -0.95 20.86 -11.58
CA ARG A 164 0.44 20.81 -12.07
C ARG A 164 0.94 22.12 -12.71
N ASN A 165 0.35 23.24 -12.35
CA ASN A 165 0.77 24.57 -12.82
C ASN A 165 1.88 25.13 -11.92
N VAL A 166 3.12 25.16 -12.42
CA VAL A 166 4.31 25.61 -11.68
C VAL A 166 4.16 27.06 -11.19
N SER A 167 3.65 27.96 -12.03
CA SER A 167 3.50 29.38 -11.69
C SER A 167 2.48 29.62 -10.58
N GLU A 168 1.38 28.89 -10.60
CA GLU A 168 0.34 28.96 -9.57
C GLU A 168 0.84 28.33 -8.26
N THR A 169 1.55 27.21 -8.35
CA THR A 169 2.20 26.55 -7.22
C THR A 169 3.17 27.49 -6.51
N ALA A 170 4.04 28.15 -7.27
CA ALA A 170 5.00 29.12 -6.73
C ALA A 170 4.31 30.31 -6.03
N ARG A 171 3.15 30.76 -6.52
CA ARG A 171 2.37 31.82 -5.86
C ARG A 171 1.77 31.39 -4.53
N ARG A 172 1.32 30.12 -4.42
CA ARG A 172 0.70 29.59 -3.19
C ARG A 172 1.71 29.16 -2.12
N LEU A 173 2.98 29.00 -2.50
CA LEU A 173 4.05 28.63 -1.59
C LEU A 173 4.84 29.83 -1.03
N LYS A 174 4.47 31.04 -1.41
CA LYS A 174 5.07 32.29 -0.89
C LYS A 174 4.58 32.61 0.51
#